data_d8714472d7f8411c623c854c1547b501
#
_entry.id   d8714472d7f8411c623c854c1547b501
#
_cell.length_a   1.000
_cell.length_b   1.000
_cell.length_c   1.000
_cell.angle_alpha   90.00
_cell.angle_beta   90.00
_cell.angle_gamma   90.00
#
_symmetry.space_group_name_H-M   'P 1'
#
loop_
_entity.id
_entity.type
_entity.pdbx_description
1 polymer ?
#
loop_
_entity_poly.entity_id
_entity_poly.type
_entity_poly.pdbx_seq_one_letter_code
_entity_poly.pdbx_strand_id
1 'polypeptide(L)'
;MVAHPERYHEIQRNPALAASWFRRGCILQLNKGTILGRMGVASKQTAWWLLERGLAHVVASDAHSVEHRNPDLSQVQELIGQDLSWQYAEILLEENPRRVFQNEAIVPARPE
;
A
#
# COMPACT_ATOMS: atom_id res chain seq x y z
N MET A 1 5.64 7.45 -9.47
CA MET A 1 5.12 6.50 -8.47
C MET A 1 6.26 5.60 -8.00
N VAL A 2 6.36 5.39 -6.71
CA VAL A 2 7.36 4.49 -6.13
C VAL A 2 6.68 3.15 -5.84
N ALA A 3 7.12 2.10 -6.53
CA ALA A 3 6.54 0.76 -6.39
C ALA A 3 7.23 0.04 -5.23
N HIS A 4 6.43 -0.61 -4.38
CA HIS A 4 6.82 -1.44 -3.24
C HIS A 4 8.05 -0.92 -2.46
N PRO A 5 7.96 0.31 -1.89
CA PRO A 5 9.08 0.89 -1.13
C PRO A 5 9.44 0.05 0.10
N GLU A 6 8.50 -0.71 0.63
CA GLU A 6 8.71 -1.56 1.80
C GLU A 6 9.73 -2.67 1.53
N ARG A 7 10.07 -2.94 0.27
CA ARG A 7 11.05 -3.95 -0.11
C ARG A 7 12.46 -3.39 -0.26
N TYR A 8 12.62 -2.08 -0.23
CA TYR A 8 13.93 -1.47 -0.32
C TYR A 8 14.64 -1.54 1.03
N HIS A 9 15.88 -2.01 1.04
CA HIS A 9 16.64 -2.15 2.28
C HIS A 9 16.81 -0.82 3.02
N GLU A 10 16.98 0.27 2.28
CA GLU A 10 17.12 1.60 2.88
C GLU A 10 15.85 2.00 3.63
N ILE A 11 14.68 1.68 3.08
CA ILE A 11 13.40 1.97 3.72
C ILE A 11 13.20 1.05 4.93
N GLN A 12 13.60 -0.21 4.84
CA GLN A 12 13.50 -1.13 5.96
C GLN A 12 14.35 -0.69 7.15
N ARG A 13 15.53 -0.13 6.87
CA ARG A 13 16.42 0.38 7.91
C ARG A 13 15.94 1.71 8.48
N ASN A 14 15.33 2.54 7.65
CA ASN A 14 14.86 3.87 8.04
C ASN A 14 13.56 4.20 7.30
N PRO A 15 12.43 3.71 7.79
CA PRO A 15 11.14 3.95 7.12
C PRO A 15 10.77 5.43 6.99
N ALA A 16 11.39 6.30 7.78
CA ALA A 16 11.16 7.74 7.68
C ALA A 16 11.57 8.30 6.31
N LEU A 17 12.41 7.61 5.55
CA LEU A 17 12.73 8.01 4.19
C LEU A 17 11.49 7.99 3.31
N ALA A 18 10.62 7.03 3.49
CA ALA A 18 9.36 6.96 2.75
C ALA A 18 8.47 8.16 3.08
N ALA A 19 8.47 8.61 4.33
CA ALA A 19 7.73 9.81 4.73
C ALA A 19 8.27 11.04 4.00
N SER A 20 9.58 11.12 3.79
CA SER A 20 10.18 12.19 3.02
C SER A 20 9.69 12.17 1.57
N TRP A 21 9.65 11.00 0.96
CA TRP A 21 9.15 10.86 -0.41
C TRP A 21 7.67 11.25 -0.50
N PHE A 22 6.89 10.83 0.48
CA PHE A 22 5.47 11.17 0.56
C PHE A 22 5.29 12.69 0.60
N ARG A 23 6.05 13.38 1.43
CA ARG A 23 5.98 14.85 1.55
C ARG A 23 6.39 15.57 0.27
N ARG A 24 7.22 14.93 -0.55
CA ARG A 24 7.65 15.48 -1.85
C ARG A 24 6.65 15.21 -2.97
N GLY A 25 5.52 14.57 -2.64
CA GLY A 25 4.48 14.30 -3.62
C GLY A 25 4.62 12.98 -4.35
N CYS A 26 5.52 12.10 -3.92
CA CYS A 26 5.62 10.77 -4.52
C CYS A 26 4.42 9.91 -4.15
N ILE A 27 3.89 9.17 -5.12
CA ILE A 27 2.84 8.20 -4.86
C ILE A 27 3.50 6.88 -4.46
N LEU A 28 3.16 6.38 -3.27
CA LEU A 28 3.74 5.16 -2.72
C LEU A 28 2.78 4.00 -2.89
N GLN A 29 3.23 2.96 -3.58
CA GLN A 29 2.44 1.76 -3.84
C GLN A 29 3.02 0.59 -3.07
N LEU A 30 2.23 0.00 -2.17
CA LEU A 30 2.63 -1.20 -1.44
C LEU A 30 2.18 -2.45 -2.17
N ASN A 31 2.88 -3.55 -1.94
CA ASN A 31 2.56 -4.84 -2.54
C ASN A 31 1.70 -5.66 -1.58
N LYS A 32 0.60 -6.23 -2.08
CA LYS A 32 -0.31 -7.03 -1.26
C LYS A 32 0.39 -8.24 -0.64
N GLY A 33 1.29 -8.87 -1.39
CA GLY A 33 2.02 -10.03 -0.89
C GLY A 33 2.92 -9.69 0.30
N THR A 34 3.47 -8.48 0.31
CA THR A 34 4.27 -7.99 1.41
C THR A 34 3.41 -7.81 2.66
N ILE A 35 2.21 -7.26 2.50
CA ILE A 35 1.27 -7.06 3.62
C ILE A 35 0.88 -8.40 4.23
N LEU A 36 0.72 -9.42 3.39
CA LEU A 36 0.38 -10.77 3.85
C LEU A 36 1.58 -11.55 4.42
N GLY A 37 2.79 -11.00 4.31
CA GLY A 37 3.98 -11.62 4.87
C GLY A 37 4.74 -12.55 3.94
N ARG A 38 4.40 -12.59 2.66
CA ARG A 38 5.02 -13.51 1.69
C ARG A 38 6.44 -13.10 1.30
N MET A 39 6.81 -11.86 1.54
CA MET A 39 8.12 -11.30 1.17
C MET A 39 9.05 -11.16 2.36
N GLY A 40 8.73 -11.84 3.47
CA GLY A 40 9.56 -11.83 4.67
C GLY A 40 9.05 -10.88 5.74
N VAL A 41 9.58 -11.06 6.95
CA VAL A 41 9.13 -10.31 8.13
C VAL A 41 9.50 -8.83 8.04
N ALA A 42 10.72 -8.54 7.60
CA ALA A 42 11.18 -7.14 7.53
C ALA A 42 10.34 -6.32 6.58
N SER A 43 10.02 -6.86 5.40
CA SER A 43 9.15 -6.18 4.44
C SER A 43 7.74 -6.01 4.98
N LYS A 44 7.20 -7.03 5.65
CA LYS A 44 5.87 -6.96 6.24
C LYS A 44 5.79 -5.89 7.31
N GLN A 45 6.75 -5.85 8.22
CA GLN A 45 6.79 -4.85 9.28
C GLN A 45 6.87 -3.44 8.71
N THR A 46 7.68 -3.26 7.67
CA THR A 46 7.84 -1.97 7.01
C THR A 46 6.53 -1.54 6.34
N ALA A 47 5.86 -2.46 5.64
CA ALA A 47 4.59 -2.17 4.98
C ALA A 47 3.54 -1.72 6.01
N TRP A 48 3.40 -2.43 7.11
CA TRP A 48 2.44 -2.07 8.15
C TRP A 48 2.82 -0.77 8.85
N TRP A 49 4.12 -0.51 9.05
CA TRP A 49 4.59 0.77 9.57
C TRP A 49 4.10 1.93 8.69
N LEU A 50 4.21 1.77 7.37
CA LEU A 50 3.74 2.79 6.42
C LEU A 50 2.22 2.91 6.42
N LEU A 51 1.51 1.78 6.46
CA LEU A 51 0.05 1.77 6.49
C LEU A 51 -0.49 2.48 7.73
N GLU A 52 0.05 2.17 8.90
CA GLU A 52 -0.42 2.73 10.16
C GLU A 52 -0.24 4.24 10.23
N ARG A 53 0.66 4.80 9.45
CA ARG A 53 0.95 6.23 9.42
C ARG A 53 0.35 6.98 8.24
N GLY A 54 -0.44 6.26 7.42
CA GLY A 54 -1.09 6.88 6.26
C GLY A 54 -0.13 7.27 5.16
N LEU A 55 1.00 6.58 5.06
CA LEU A 55 2.05 6.90 4.07
C LEU A 55 1.94 6.09 2.78
N ALA A 56 0.88 5.31 2.62
CA ALA A 56 0.63 4.56 1.40
C ALA A 56 -0.52 5.19 0.62
N HIS A 57 -0.44 5.14 -0.70
CA HIS A 57 -1.49 5.66 -1.57
C HIS A 57 -2.25 4.53 -2.26
N VAL A 58 -1.56 3.45 -2.61
CA VAL A 58 -2.10 2.34 -3.40
C VAL A 58 -1.56 1.04 -2.84
N VAL A 59 -2.41 0.04 -2.77
CA VAL A 59 -2.00 -1.34 -2.53
C VAL A 59 -2.36 -2.14 -3.78
N ALA A 60 -1.37 -2.82 -4.36
CA ALA A 60 -1.56 -3.53 -5.61
C ALA A 60 -0.78 -4.83 -5.64
N SER A 61 -1.07 -5.62 -6.65
CA SER A 61 -0.35 -6.85 -6.92
C SER A 61 0.76 -6.57 -7.94
N ASP A 62 1.86 -7.32 -7.84
CA ASP A 62 2.90 -7.29 -8.88
C ASP A 62 2.42 -7.95 -10.17
N ALA A 63 1.37 -8.75 -10.10
CA ALA A 63 0.86 -9.44 -11.27
C ALA A 63 0.18 -8.44 -12.22
N HIS A 64 0.57 -8.48 -13.48
CA HIS A 64 -0.04 -7.66 -14.52
C HIS A 64 -1.37 -8.21 -15.01
N SER A 65 -1.90 -9.22 -14.34
CA SER A 65 -3.17 -9.80 -14.72
C SER A 65 -4.33 -8.91 -14.27
N VAL A 66 -5.30 -8.79 -15.16
CA VAL A 66 -6.52 -8.03 -14.90
C VAL A 66 -7.53 -8.94 -14.18
N GLU A 67 -7.11 -9.61 -13.15
CA GLU A 67 -8.01 -10.49 -12.43
C GLU A 67 -8.85 -9.68 -11.44
N HIS A 68 -10.13 -9.67 -11.68
CA HIS A 68 -11.08 -8.90 -10.89
C HIS A 68 -11.41 -9.55 -9.55
N ARG A 69 -11.03 -10.82 -9.35
CA ARG A 69 -11.35 -11.56 -8.12
C ARG A 69 -10.11 -12.27 -7.62
N ASN A 70 -9.23 -11.51 -7.01
CA ASN A 70 -8.05 -12.08 -6.39
C ASN A 70 -8.34 -12.31 -4.90
N PRO A 71 -8.31 -13.57 -4.41
CA PRO A 71 -8.53 -13.84 -2.98
C PRO A 71 -7.56 -13.09 -2.08
N ASP A 72 -6.36 -12.84 -2.55
CA ASP A 72 -5.36 -12.11 -1.77
C ASP A 72 -5.78 -10.67 -1.51
N LEU A 73 -6.44 -10.03 -2.48
CA LEU A 73 -6.94 -8.67 -2.28
C LEU A 73 -8.04 -8.64 -1.23
N SER A 74 -8.92 -9.65 -1.20
CA SER A 74 -9.95 -9.76 -0.17
C SER A 74 -9.33 -9.92 1.21
N GLN A 75 -8.29 -10.74 1.34
CA GLN A 75 -7.59 -10.93 2.61
C GLN A 75 -6.93 -9.63 3.09
N VAL A 76 -6.27 -8.92 2.19
CA VAL A 76 -5.64 -7.64 2.52
C VAL A 76 -6.69 -6.62 2.93
N GLN A 77 -7.81 -6.57 2.23
CA GLN A 77 -8.91 -5.67 2.56
C GLN A 77 -9.43 -5.93 3.97
N GLU A 78 -9.63 -7.20 4.32
CA GLU A 78 -10.06 -7.55 5.67
C GLU A 78 -9.05 -7.15 6.73
N LEU A 79 -7.77 -7.43 6.50
CA LEU A 79 -6.71 -7.11 7.47
C LEU A 79 -6.65 -5.60 7.71
N ILE A 80 -6.62 -4.80 6.66
CA ILE A 80 -6.55 -3.36 6.79
C ILE A 80 -7.85 -2.82 7.39
N GLY A 81 -8.99 -3.36 6.96
CA GLY A 81 -10.28 -2.93 7.45
C GLY A 81 -10.45 -3.19 8.94
N GLN A 82 -10.04 -4.36 9.42
CA GLN A 82 -10.18 -4.72 10.83
C GLN A 82 -9.16 -4.02 11.71
N ASP A 83 -7.91 -3.93 11.26
CA ASP A 83 -6.84 -3.38 12.08
C ASP A 83 -6.78 -1.86 12.03
N LEU A 84 -7.21 -1.25 10.94
CA LEU A 84 -7.14 0.20 10.75
C LEU A 84 -8.51 0.80 10.43
N SER A 85 -8.95 0.70 9.16
CA SER A 85 -10.21 1.31 8.74
C SER A 85 -10.69 0.67 7.43
N TRP A 86 -11.99 0.39 7.34
CA TRP A 86 -12.59 -0.13 6.12
C TRP A 86 -12.57 0.89 4.98
N GLN A 87 -12.78 2.16 5.31
CA GLN A 87 -12.70 3.24 4.32
C GLN A 87 -11.28 3.37 3.78
N TYR A 88 -10.29 3.27 4.66
CA TYR A 88 -8.88 3.31 4.27
C TYR A 88 -8.55 2.17 3.31
N ALA A 89 -9.02 0.95 3.64
CA ALA A 89 -8.81 -0.21 2.78
C ALA A 89 -9.40 0.02 1.39
N GLU A 90 -10.60 0.56 1.31
CA GLU A 90 -11.27 0.82 0.03
C GLU A 90 -10.48 1.83 -0.81
N ILE A 91 -9.98 2.89 -0.19
CA ILE A 91 -9.21 3.90 -0.92
C ILE A 91 -7.92 3.30 -1.46
N LEU A 92 -7.21 2.52 -0.64
CA LEU A 92 -5.92 1.93 -1.03
C LEU A 92 -6.07 0.85 -2.11
N LEU A 93 -7.14 0.06 -2.04
CA LEU A 93 -7.29 -1.13 -2.88
C LEU A 93 -8.17 -0.92 -4.11
N GLU A 94 -9.06 0.05 -4.07
CA GLU A 94 -10.02 0.27 -5.16
C GLU A 94 -9.98 1.68 -5.72
N GLU A 95 -10.16 2.68 -4.87
CA GLU A 95 -10.32 4.06 -5.33
C GLU A 95 -9.05 4.60 -5.98
N ASN A 96 -7.92 4.55 -5.29
CA ASN A 96 -6.68 5.09 -5.81
C ASN A 96 -6.09 4.27 -6.95
N PRO A 97 -6.12 2.92 -6.94
CA PRO A 97 -5.71 2.16 -8.12
C PRO A 97 -6.52 2.52 -9.36
N ARG A 98 -7.83 2.71 -9.21
CA ARG A 98 -8.68 3.12 -10.32
C ARG A 98 -8.29 4.49 -10.84
N ARG A 99 -8.01 5.45 -9.94
CA ARG A 99 -7.61 6.81 -10.32
C ARG A 99 -6.26 6.82 -11.03
N VAL A 100 -5.31 6.03 -10.56
CA VAL A 100 -4.01 5.91 -11.23
C VAL A 100 -4.19 5.36 -12.63
N PHE A 101 -5.02 4.33 -12.79
CA PHE A 101 -5.30 3.73 -14.09
C PHE A 101 -5.94 4.74 -15.05
N GLN A 102 -6.83 5.59 -14.55
CA GLN A 102 -7.53 6.59 -15.35
C GLN A 102 -6.77 7.92 -15.46
N ASN A 103 -5.56 7.97 -14.91
CA ASN A 103 -4.73 9.17 -14.90
C ASN A 103 -5.41 10.35 -14.17
N GLU A 104 -6.16 10.03 -13.11
CA GLU A 104 -6.79 11.02 -12.26
C GLU A 104 -5.97 11.25 -10.99
N ALA A 105 -6.21 12.37 -10.33
CA ALA A 105 -5.56 12.66 -9.04
C ALA A 105 -6.03 11.68 -7.98
N ILE A 106 -5.08 11.17 -7.16
CA ILE A 106 -5.42 10.24 -6.09
C ILE A 106 -6.08 10.96 -4.92
N VAL A 107 -6.78 10.17 -4.10
CA VAL A 107 -7.43 10.66 -2.89
C VAL A 107 -6.51 10.40 -1.70
N PRO A 108 -6.37 11.36 -0.75
CA PRO A 108 -5.63 11.08 0.47
C PRO A 108 -6.26 9.94 1.26
N ALA A 109 -5.42 9.01 1.70
CA ALA A 109 -5.86 7.86 2.47
C ALA A 109 -5.34 7.97 3.90
N ARG A 110 -6.22 7.75 4.89
CA ARG A 110 -5.86 7.84 6.31
C ARG A 110 -6.37 6.61 7.04
N PRO A 111 -5.58 6.06 7.95
CA PRO A 111 -5.97 4.83 8.67
C PRO A 111 -7.07 5.02 9.70
N GLU A 112 -7.53 6.21 9.90
CA GLU A 112 -8.61 6.52 10.86
C GLU A 112 -9.98 6.46 10.24
#